data_eb2b57e6366b226bb72fa0a10c741e34
#
_entry.id   eb2b57e6366b226bb72fa0a10c741e34
#
_cell.length_a   1.000
_cell.length_b   1.000
_cell.length_c   1.000
_cell.angle_alpha   90.00
_cell.angle_beta   90.00
_cell.angle_gamma   90.00
#
_symmetry.space_group_name_H-M   'P 1'
#
loop_
_entity.id
_entity.type
_entity.pdbx_description
1 polymer ?
#
loop_
_entity_poly.entity_id
_entity_poly.type
_entity_poly.pdbx_seq_one_letter_code
_entity_poly.pdbx_strand_id
1 'polypeptide(L)'
;MQDYLDHLVPELPLPLFLYNMPALTKVSFEMETVRRAMDEPRIIGLKDSSCSMIYLHRILGLLPHRPDWPVLVGPEEMLSDAVLAGAHGGVNGGANLFPRLYVRLFEAARAGDLARVRELHSLVMRVSEGLYRIGKHSSAIIKGLKGALALSGICDDGMAEPFQRFRDPERARLRQVLDELTPLLTP
;
A
#
# COMPACT_ATOMS: atom_id res chain seq x y z
N MET A 1 12.24 10.55 17.68
CA MET A 1 11.69 9.27 17.13
C MET A 1 12.44 8.05 17.71
N GLN A 2 13.79 8.12 17.78
CA GLN A 2 14.56 7.01 18.35
C GLN A 2 14.14 6.70 19.80
N ASP A 3 14.13 7.71 20.67
CA ASP A 3 13.73 7.56 22.09
C ASP A 3 12.33 6.92 22.24
N TYR A 4 11.42 7.25 21.31
CA TYR A 4 10.08 6.64 21.28
C TYR A 4 10.17 5.13 20.99
N LEU A 5 10.97 4.71 20.02
CA LEU A 5 11.17 3.29 19.71
C LEU A 5 11.87 2.57 20.86
N ASP A 6 12.88 3.17 21.47
CA ASP A 6 13.65 2.61 22.58
C ASP A 6 12.76 2.34 23.82
N HIS A 7 11.73 3.16 24.03
CA HIS A 7 10.74 2.94 25.10
C HIS A 7 9.64 1.97 24.67
N LEU A 8 9.19 2.01 23.43
CA LEU A 8 8.05 1.22 22.95
C LEU A 8 8.39 -0.26 22.79
N VAL A 9 9.53 -0.55 22.15
CA VAL A 9 9.87 -1.93 21.74
C VAL A 9 9.94 -2.91 22.92
N PRO A 10 10.55 -2.56 24.09
CA PRO A 10 10.57 -3.46 25.24
C PRO A 10 9.19 -3.82 25.80
N GLU A 11 8.22 -2.91 25.70
CA GLU A 11 6.87 -3.06 26.24
C GLU A 11 5.93 -3.89 25.36
N LEU A 12 6.30 -4.12 24.10
CA LEU A 12 5.43 -4.85 23.18
C LEU A 12 5.66 -6.38 23.29
N PRO A 13 4.58 -7.18 23.31
CA PRO A 13 4.70 -8.64 23.36
C PRO A 13 5.06 -9.27 22.01
N LEU A 14 4.92 -8.53 20.90
CA LEU A 14 5.11 -9.01 19.53
C LEU A 14 6.21 -8.22 18.81
N PRO A 15 6.86 -8.82 17.80
CA PRO A 15 7.75 -8.08 16.91
C PRO A 15 7.04 -6.92 16.22
N LEU A 16 7.77 -5.86 15.93
CA LEU A 16 7.26 -4.61 15.37
C LEU A 16 7.63 -4.48 13.89
N PHE A 17 6.66 -4.11 13.07
CA PHE A 17 6.88 -3.67 11.71
C PHE A 17 6.69 -2.15 11.67
N LEU A 18 7.70 -1.39 11.26
CA LEU A 18 7.58 0.07 11.18
C LEU A 18 6.62 0.45 10.04
N TYR A 19 5.81 1.49 10.27
CA TYR A 19 4.93 2.00 9.23
C TYR A 19 5.17 3.50 9.01
N ASN A 20 5.82 3.84 7.89
CA ASN A 20 6.05 5.21 7.47
C ASN A 20 4.86 5.72 6.66
N MET A 21 4.04 6.59 7.25
CA MET A 21 2.84 7.16 6.62
C MET A 21 2.74 8.68 6.86
N PRO A 22 3.67 9.48 6.33
CA PRO A 22 3.79 10.91 6.65
C PRO A 22 2.57 11.74 6.25
N ALA A 23 1.79 11.31 5.28
CA ALA A 23 0.54 11.97 4.92
C ALA A 23 -0.44 12.07 6.10
N LEU A 24 -0.45 11.08 7.00
CA LEU A 24 -1.30 11.04 8.19
C LEU A 24 -0.56 11.47 9.46
N THR A 25 0.63 10.94 9.70
CA THR A 25 1.41 11.19 10.95
C THR A 25 2.11 12.55 10.95
N LYS A 26 2.28 13.19 9.79
CA LYS A 26 3.06 14.42 9.57
C LYS A 26 4.56 14.29 9.89
N VAL A 27 5.02 13.09 10.15
CA VAL A 27 6.41 12.75 10.47
C VAL A 27 6.85 11.56 9.62
N SER A 28 8.07 11.62 9.08
CA SER A 28 8.75 10.49 8.44
C SER A 28 9.88 9.97 9.33
N PHE A 29 10.21 8.70 9.20
CA PHE A 29 11.44 8.18 9.80
C PHE A 29 12.65 8.75 9.05
N GLU A 30 13.58 9.35 9.79
CA GLU A 30 14.88 9.72 9.25
C GLU A 30 15.72 8.47 8.96
N MET A 31 16.62 8.53 7.96
CA MET A 31 17.43 7.36 7.57
C MET A 31 18.28 6.81 8.72
N GLU A 32 18.78 7.68 9.60
CA GLU A 32 19.51 7.25 10.79
C GLU A 32 18.62 6.48 11.77
N THR A 33 17.36 6.90 11.94
CA THR A 33 16.38 6.14 12.75
C THR A 33 16.08 4.77 12.12
N VAL A 34 15.92 4.71 10.79
CA VAL A 34 15.70 3.43 10.08
C VAL A 34 16.92 2.52 10.25
N ARG A 35 18.12 3.04 10.08
CA ARG A 35 19.37 2.27 10.25
C ARG A 35 19.48 1.68 11.66
N ARG A 36 19.24 2.49 12.70
CA ARG A 36 19.24 2.00 14.10
C ARG A 36 18.12 1.01 14.36
N ALA A 37 16.95 1.19 13.77
CA ALA A 37 15.85 0.24 13.87
C ALA A 37 16.22 -1.14 13.27
N MET A 38 17.09 -1.16 12.26
CA MET A 38 17.63 -2.41 11.73
C MET A 38 18.55 -3.16 12.72
N ASP A 39 19.16 -2.46 13.68
CA ASP A 39 19.97 -3.09 14.73
C ASP A 39 19.12 -3.73 15.83
N GLU A 40 17.82 -3.39 15.93
CA GLU A 40 16.90 -3.92 16.93
C GLU A 40 16.23 -5.21 16.40
N PRO A 41 16.51 -6.39 17.00
CA PRO A 41 15.98 -7.67 16.48
C PRO A 41 14.46 -7.76 16.48
N ARG A 42 13.78 -7.04 17.36
CA ARG A 42 12.32 -7.03 17.46
C ARG A 42 11.63 -6.13 16.45
N ILE A 43 12.39 -5.26 15.77
CA ILE A 43 11.90 -4.50 14.62
C ILE A 43 12.24 -5.31 13.36
N ILE A 44 11.23 -5.92 12.77
CA ILE A 44 11.38 -6.96 11.76
C ILE A 44 11.14 -6.48 10.33
N GLY A 45 10.95 -5.18 10.08
CA GLY A 45 10.75 -4.64 8.74
C GLY A 45 10.13 -3.26 8.73
N LEU A 46 9.93 -2.71 7.52
CA LEU A 46 9.30 -1.41 7.31
C LEU A 46 8.34 -1.46 6.12
N LYS A 47 7.15 -0.87 6.32
CA LYS A 47 6.23 -0.51 5.24
C LYS A 47 6.31 0.99 4.97
N ASP A 48 6.62 1.36 3.72
CA ASP A 48 6.63 2.76 3.29
C ASP A 48 5.37 3.14 2.51
N SER A 49 4.70 4.19 2.98
CA SER A 49 3.56 4.85 2.32
C SER A 49 3.81 6.34 2.12
N SER A 50 5.08 6.76 1.98
CA SER A 50 5.46 8.14 1.72
C SER A 50 5.10 8.63 0.31
N CYS A 51 4.80 7.72 -0.62
CA CYS A 51 4.66 8.01 -2.05
C CYS A 51 5.95 8.60 -2.69
N SER A 52 7.13 8.34 -2.12
CA SER A 52 8.41 8.87 -2.58
C SER A 52 9.37 7.74 -2.98
N MET A 53 9.60 7.57 -4.28
CA MET A 53 10.64 6.64 -4.76
C MET A 53 12.03 7.03 -4.25
N ILE A 54 12.33 8.32 -4.09
CA ILE A 54 13.61 8.78 -3.55
C ILE A 54 13.78 8.29 -2.10
N TYR A 55 12.74 8.41 -1.28
CA TYR A 55 12.77 7.91 0.09
C TYR A 55 12.92 6.39 0.12
N LEU A 56 12.15 5.67 -0.71
CA LEU A 56 12.24 4.22 -0.84
C LEU A 56 13.66 3.76 -1.23
N HIS A 57 14.26 4.36 -2.26
CA HIS A 57 15.63 4.03 -2.68
C HIS A 57 16.65 4.24 -1.56
N ARG A 58 16.50 5.27 -0.74
CA ARG A 58 17.37 5.49 0.43
C ARG A 58 17.23 4.37 1.46
N ILE A 59 16.01 3.89 1.71
CA ILE A 59 15.77 2.73 2.59
C ILE A 59 16.41 1.47 1.99
N LEU A 60 16.17 1.20 0.69
CA LEU A 60 16.73 0.03 0.01
C LEU A 60 18.27 0.05 0.04
N GLY A 61 18.88 1.23 -0.01
CA GLY A 61 20.31 1.42 0.15
C GLY A 61 20.87 1.01 1.51
N LEU A 62 20.02 0.87 2.54
CA LEU A 62 20.41 0.38 3.87
C LEU A 62 20.34 -1.15 3.98
N LEU A 63 19.71 -1.86 3.05
CA LEU A 63 19.52 -3.32 3.12
C LEU A 63 20.83 -4.13 3.21
N PRO A 64 21.97 -3.70 2.64
CA PRO A 64 23.25 -4.40 2.88
C PRO A 64 23.62 -4.53 4.36
N HIS A 65 23.13 -3.63 5.23
CA HIS A 65 23.33 -3.69 6.67
C HIS A 65 22.51 -4.82 7.33
N ARG A 66 21.28 -5.08 6.83
CA ARG A 66 20.41 -6.17 7.28
C ARG A 66 19.60 -6.74 6.10
N PRO A 67 20.19 -7.68 5.32
CA PRO A 67 19.60 -8.16 4.06
C PRO A 67 18.27 -8.91 4.20
N ASP A 68 18.01 -9.47 5.37
CA ASP A 68 16.78 -10.19 5.72
C ASP A 68 15.63 -9.27 6.16
N TRP A 69 15.85 -7.94 6.20
CA TRP A 69 14.87 -6.99 6.68
C TRP A 69 13.89 -6.57 5.58
N PRO A 70 12.61 -7.02 5.60
CA PRO A 70 11.69 -6.73 4.52
C PRO A 70 11.28 -5.27 4.47
N VAL A 71 11.31 -4.72 3.25
CA VAL A 71 10.77 -3.41 2.91
C VAL A 71 9.57 -3.61 2.01
N LEU A 72 8.40 -3.11 2.44
CA LEU A 72 7.13 -3.19 1.71
C LEU A 72 6.64 -1.80 1.33
N VAL A 73 5.87 -1.68 0.24
CA VAL A 73 5.25 -0.41 -0.16
C VAL A 73 3.74 -0.43 0.07
N GLY A 74 3.20 0.74 0.45
CA GLY A 74 1.75 0.94 0.59
C GLY A 74 1.09 1.34 -0.71
N PRO A 75 1.57 2.40 -1.41
CA PRO A 75 1.00 2.86 -2.67
C PRO A 75 1.09 1.77 -3.75
N GLU A 76 -0.04 1.37 -4.28
CA GLU A 76 -0.12 0.30 -5.27
C GLU A 76 0.41 0.72 -6.63
N GLU A 77 0.34 2.01 -6.92
CA GLU A 77 0.89 2.63 -8.11
C GLU A 77 2.42 2.53 -8.19
N MET A 78 3.06 2.29 -7.04
CA MET A 78 4.51 2.12 -6.93
C MET A 78 4.95 0.65 -6.82
N LEU A 79 4.01 -0.31 -6.76
CA LEU A 79 4.34 -1.71 -6.44
C LEU A 79 5.40 -2.30 -7.37
N SER A 80 5.19 -2.20 -8.69
CA SER A 80 6.14 -2.75 -9.67
C SER A 80 7.51 -2.08 -9.62
N ASP A 81 7.52 -0.75 -9.56
CA ASP A 81 8.76 0.03 -9.52
C ASP A 81 9.57 -0.27 -8.25
N ALA A 82 8.88 -0.38 -7.13
CA ALA A 82 9.48 -0.74 -5.86
C ALA A 82 10.10 -2.14 -5.88
N VAL A 83 9.37 -3.13 -6.41
CA VAL A 83 9.88 -4.52 -6.51
C VAL A 83 11.05 -4.62 -7.48
N LEU A 84 10.99 -3.95 -8.63
CA LEU A 84 12.11 -3.86 -9.58
C LEU A 84 13.34 -3.17 -8.96
N ALA A 85 13.14 -2.23 -8.03
CA ALA A 85 14.20 -1.57 -7.30
C ALA A 85 14.76 -2.40 -6.11
N GLY A 86 14.16 -3.54 -5.78
CA GLY A 86 14.61 -4.44 -4.71
C GLY A 86 13.74 -4.45 -3.45
N ALA A 87 12.55 -3.84 -3.45
CA ALA A 87 11.59 -4.00 -2.37
C ALA A 87 10.99 -5.42 -2.36
N HIS A 88 10.56 -5.87 -1.18
CA HIS A 88 10.13 -7.25 -0.95
C HIS A 88 8.66 -7.49 -1.29
N GLY A 89 7.89 -6.43 -1.58
CA GLY A 89 6.49 -6.52 -1.97
C GLY A 89 5.66 -5.31 -1.58
N GLY A 90 4.34 -5.50 -1.47
CA GLY A 90 3.40 -4.44 -1.14
C GLY A 90 2.30 -4.86 -0.18
N VAL A 91 1.76 -3.89 0.54
CA VAL A 91 0.52 -4.01 1.33
C VAL A 91 -0.45 -2.97 0.77
N ASN A 92 -1.07 -3.33 -0.35
CA ASN A 92 -1.81 -2.43 -1.23
C ASN A 92 -3.31 -2.51 -0.95
N GLY A 93 -4.00 -1.38 -1.01
CA GLY A 93 -5.43 -1.29 -0.74
C GLY A 93 -6.28 -2.09 -1.73
N GLY A 94 -6.04 -1.93 -3.02
CA GLY A 94 -6.77 -2.60 -4.09
C GLY A 94 -6.66 -4.12 -4.10
N ALA A 95 -5.61 -4.66 -3.44
CA ALA A 95 -5.46 -6.10 -3.28
C ALA A 95 -6.59 -6.75 -2.46
N ASN A 96 -7.32 -5.98 -1.64
CA ASN A 96 -8.52 -6.48 -0.96
C ASN A 96 -9.67 -6.81 -1.94
N LEU A 97 -9.72 -6.12 -3.06
CA LEU A 97 -10.77 -6.29 -4.07
C LEU A 97 -10.31 -7.18 -5.24
N PHE A 98 -9.10 -6.96 -5.73
CA PHE A 98 -8.54 -7.66 -6.89
C PHE A 98 -7.19 -8.33 -6.57
N PRO A 99 -7.10 -9.26 -5.59
CA PRO A 99 -5.82 -9.80 -5.10
C PRO A 99 -4.96 -10.41 -6.22
N ARG A 100 -5.57 -11.10 -7.19
CA ARG A 100 -4.85 -11.73 -8.30
C ARG A 100 -4.09 -10.73 -9.17
N LEU A 101 -4.64 -9.53 -9.39
CA LEU A 101 -3.95 -8.47 -10.14
C LEU A 101 -2.61 -8.12 -9.48
N TYR A 102 -2.63 -7.87 -8.17
CA TYR A 102 -1.44 -7.45 -7.42
C TYR A 102 -0.42 -8.56 -7.26
N VAL A 103 -0.86 -9.80 -7.06
CA VAL A 103 0.03 -10.98 -7.05
C VAL A 103 0.72 -11.14 -8.40
N ARG A 104 -0.02 -11.11 -9.50
CA ARG A 104 0.55 -11.22 -10.86
C ARG A 104 1.50 -10.06 -11.18
N LEU A 105 1.19 -8.83 -10.76
CA LEU A 105 2.09 -7.68 -10.93
C LEU A 105 3.39 -7.86 -10.14
N PHE A 106 3.28 -8.31 -8.89
CA PHE A 106 4.43 -8.62 -8.05
C PHE A 106 5.31 -9.71 -8.69
N GLU A 107 4.71 -10.81 -9.15
CA GLU A 107 5.42 -11.92 -9.79
C GLU A 107 6.13 -11.48 -11.08
N ALA A 108 5.45 -10.71 -11.93
CA ALA A 108 6.02 -10.16 -13.15
C ALA A 108 7.21 -9.23 -12.86
N ALA A 109 7.08 -8.32 -11.87
CA ALA A 109 8.15 -7.43 -11.47
C ALA A 109 9.35 -8.21 -10.89
N ARG A 110 9.09 -9.22 -10.05
CA ARG A 110 10.12 -10.07 -9.47
C ARG A 110 10.87 -10.90 -10.52
N ALA A 111 10.18 -11.30 -11.59
CA ALA A 111 10.77 -12.01 -12.73
C ALA A 111 11.48 -11.10 -13.74
N GLY A 112 11.34 -9.77 -13.61
CA GLY A 112 11.88 -8.81 -14.57
C GLY A 112 11.14 -8.79 -15.92
N ASP A 113 9.92 -9.33 -15.98
CA ASP A 113 9.06 -9.30 -17.17
C ASP A 113 8.44 -7.93 -17.37
N LEU A 114 9.21 -7.02 -17.96
CA LEU A 114 8.79 -5.63 -18.15
C LEU A 114 7.59 -5.47 -19.07
N ALA A 115 7.36 -6.38 -19.99
CA ALA A 115 6.19 -6.34 -20.88
C ALA A 115 4.93 -6.62 -20.06
N ARG A 116 4.97 -7.66 -19.26
CA ARG A 116 3.87 -8.03 -18.36
C ARG A 116 3.65 -7.01 -17.24
N VAL A 117 4.73 -6.43 -16.69
CA VAL A 117 4.66 -5.33 -15.72
C VAL A 117 3.87 -4.16 -16.30
N ARG A 118 4.19 -3.69 -17.51
CA ARG A 118 3.48 -2.55 -18.14
C ARG A 118 1.99 -2.83 -18.32
N GLU A 119 1.65 -4.03 -18.77
CA GLU A 119 0.25 -4.43 -18.93
C GLU A 119 -0.50 -4.41 -17.59
N LEU A 120 0.01 -5.11 -16.58
CA LEU A 120 -0.65 -5.24 -15.27
C LEU A 120 -0.66 -3.93 -14.49
N HIS A 121 0.43 -3.15 -14.57
CA HIS A 121 0.49 -1.82 -13.95
C HIS A 121 -0.57 -0.87 -14.52
N SER A 122 -0.81 -0.92 -15.84
CA SER A 122 -1.88 -0.12 -16.44
C SER A 122 -3.26 -0.45 -15.86
N LEU A 123 -3.51 -1.71 -15.52
CA LEU A 123 -4.74 -2.12 -14.83
C LEU A 123 -4.80 -1.62 -13.38
N VAL A 124 -3.68 -1.64 -12.64
CA VAL A 124 -3.60 -1.04 -11.30
C VAL A 124 -3.92 0.45 -11.37
N MET A 125 -3.36 1.17 -12.34
CA MET A 125 -3.67 2.61 -12.53
C MET A 125 -5.16 2.84 -12.81
N ARG A 126 -5.81 1.97 -13.59
CA ARG A 126 -7.26 2.06 -13.83
C ARG A 126 -8.07 1.81 -12.55
N VAL A 127 -7.65 0.87 -11.71
CA VAL A 127 -8.27 0.64 -10.38
C VAL A 127 -8.13 1.90 -9.52
N SER A 128 -6.93 2.44 -9.38
CA SER A 128 -6.64 3.62 -8.57
C SER A 128 -7.43 4.85 -9.06
N GLU A 129 -7.36 5.18 -10.33
CA GLU A 129 -8.08 6.32 -10.92
C GLU A 129 -9.61 6.15 -10.83
N GLY A 130 -10.10 4.94 -11.04
CA GLY A 130 -11.54 4.66 -11.01
C GLY A 130 -12.14 4.67 -9.62
N LEU A 131 -11.48 4.03 -8.64
CA LEU A 131 -12.06 3.85 -7.30
C LEU A 131 -11.68 4.96 -6.31
N TYR A 132 -10.44 5.48 -6.37
CA TYR A 132 -9.92 6.37 -5.33
C TYR A 132 -10.18 7.85 -5.61
N ARG A 133 -10.65 8.18 -6.81
CA ARG A 133 -10.98 9.55 -7.21
C ARG A 133 -12.45 9.89 -7.14
N ILE A 134 -13.30 8.96 -6.66
CA ILE A 134 -14.71 9.24 -6.41
C ILE A 134 -14.82 10.02 -5.09
N GLY A 135 -15.27 11.29 -5.20
CA GLY A 135 -15.33 12.20 -4.05
C GLY A 135 -14.24 13.28 -4.09
N LYS A 136 -14.25 14.16 -3.09
CA LYS A 136 -13.45 15.40 -3.08
C LYS A 136 -12.30 15.38 -2.07
N HIS A 137 -12.21 14.38 -1.21
CA HIS A 137 -11.30 14.35 -0.06
C HIS A 137 -10.43 13.10 -0.07
N SER A 138 -9.33 13.11 0.64
CA SER A 138 -8.40 11.96 0.78
C SER A 138 -9.07 10.69 1.34
N SER A 139 -10.18 10.82 2.08
CA SER A 139 -11.02 9.71 2.52
C SER A 139 -11.68 8.94 1.36
N ALA A 140 -11.67 9.51 0.13
CA ALA A 140 -12.21 8.86 -1.06
C ALA A 140 -11.55 7.49 -1.34
N ILE A 141 -10.26 7.34 -1.06
CA ILE A 141 -9.54 6.07 -1.22
C ILE A 141 -10.21 4.97 -0.39
N ILE A 142 -10.40 5.20 0.90
CA ILE A 142 -10.99 4.20 1.81
C ILE A 142 -12.47 4.00 1.47
N LYS A 143 -13.21 5.07 1.20
CA LYS A 143 -14.64 4.99 0.83
C LYS A 143 -14.85 4.26 -0.48
N GLY A 144 -14.02 4.52 -1.48
CA GLY A 144 -14.04 3.85 -2.78
C GLY A 144 -13.81 2.36 -2.64
N LEU A 145 -12.76 1.98 -1.92
CA LEU A 145 -12.43 0.58 -1.70
C LEU A 145 -13.54 -0.16 -0.91
N LYS A 146 -13.96 0.38 0.23
CA LYS A 146 -15.01 -0.24 1.05
C LYS A 146 -16.35 -0.31 0.32
N GLY A 147 -16.72 0.76 -0.39
CA GLY A 147 -17.91 0.77 -1.22
C GLY A 147 -17.86 -0.26 -2.36
N ALA A 148 -16.70 -0.44 -2.99
CA ALA A 148 -16.48 -1.45 -4.02
C ALA A 148 -16.62 -2.87 -3.45
N LEU A 149 -16.02 -3.16 -2.30
CA LEU A 149 -16.15 -4.43 -1.59
C LEU A 149 -17.62 -4.74 -1.23
N ALA A 150 -18.35 -3.73 -0.76
CA ALA A 150 -19.78 -3.87 -0.43
C ALA A 150 -20.64 -4.12 -1.67
N LEU A 151 -20.38 -3.40 -2.77
CA LEU A 151 -21.08 -3.63 -4.05
C LEU A 151 -20.77 -4.99 -4.66
N SER A 152 -19.62 -5.57 -4.35
CA SER A 152 -19.20 -6.92 -4.75
C SER A 152 -19.68 -8.01 -3.76
N GLY A 153 -20.42 -7.67 -2.71
CA GLY A 153 -20.95 -8.61 -1.73
C GLY A 153 -19.93 -9.23 -0.78
N ILE A 154 -18.74 -8.63 -0.64
CA ILE A 154 -17.63 -9.17 0.19
C ILE A 154 -17.83 -8.76 1.66
N CYS A 155 -18.14 -7.49 1.93
CA CYS A 155 -18.41 -6.96 3.28
C CYS A 155 -19.30 -5.71 3.20
N ASP A 156 -19.65 -5.11 4.34
CA ASP A 156 -20.32 -3.80 4.36
C ASP A 156 -19.31 -2.64 4.14
N ASP A 157 -19.85 -1.44 3.85
CA ASP A 157 -19.08 -0.21 3.68
C ASP A 157 -19.09 0.71 4.92
N GLY A 158 -19.31 0.14 6.11
CA GLY A 158 -19.28 0.86 7.38
C GLY A 158 -17.95 1.60 7.58
N MET A 159 -18.04 2.86 8.03
CA MET A 159 -16.87 3.71 8.28
C MET A 159 -16.79 4.04 9.77
N ALA A 160 -15.55 4.12 10.29
CA ALA A 160 -15.34 4.67 11.61
C ALA A 160 -15.60 6.18 11.61
N GLU A 161 -16.19 6.71 12.69
CA GLU A 161 -16.39 8.14 12.86
C GLU A 161 -15.03 8.90 12.84
N PRO A 162 -15.00 10.11 12.28
CA PRO A 162 -16.08 10.94 11.76
C PRO A 162 -16.44 10.67 10.29
N PHE A 163 -15.88 9.64 9.68
CA PHE A 163 -16.14 9.35 8.28
C PHE A 163 -17.52 8.71 8.08
N GLN A 164 -18.11 9.00 6.93
CA GLN A 164 -19.39 8.43 6.51
C GLN A 164 -19.20 7.71 5.17
N ARG A 165 -20.01 6.68 4.92
CA ARG A 165 -20.06 5.99 3.63
C ARG A 165 -20.39 6.95 2.49
N PHE A 166 -20.14 6.53 1.25
CA PHE A 166 -20.58 7.27 0.06
C PHE A 166 -22.11 7.37 0.02
N ARG A 167 -22.62 8.50 -0.51
CA ARG A 167 -24.02 8.71 -0.81
C ARG A 167 -24.38 8.07 -2.15
N ASP A 168 -25.68 8.07 -2.51
CA ASP A 168 -26.17 7.42 -3.71
C ASP A 168 -25.47 7.85 -5.01
N PRO A 169 -25.19 9.15 -5.26
CA PRO A 169 -24.48 9.54 -6.48
C PRO A 169 -23.07 8.95 -6.62
N GLU A 170 -22.29 8.97 -5.53
CA GLU A 170 -20.96 8.39 -5.52
C GLU A 170 -21.03 6.86 -5.63
N ARG A 171 -22.00 6.22 -4.99
CA ARG A 171 -22.22 4.76 -5.09
C ARG A 171 -22.63 4.35 -6.51
N ALA A 172 -23.49 5.13 -7.19
CA ALA A 172 -23.84 4.88 -8.58
C ALA A 172 -22.60 4.98 -9.50
N ARG A 173 -21.77 6.00 -9.30
CA ARG A 173 -20.52 6.14 -10.03
C ARG A 173 -19.56 4.98 -9.76
N LEU A 174 -19.45 4.56 -8.51
CA LEU A 174 -18.61 3.42 -8.12
C LEU A 174 -19.06 2.12 -8.78
N ARG A 175 -20.37 1.89 -8.90
CA ARG A 175 -20.93 0.72 -9.61
C ARG A 175 -20.52 0.73 -11.09
N GLN A 176 -20.66 1.86 -11.77
CA GLN A 176 -20.22 1.99 -13.17
C GLN A 176 -18.74 1.62 -13.35
N VAL A 177 -17.88 2.13 -12.45
CA VAL A 177 -16.44 1.79 -12.48
C VAL A 177 -16.20 0.30 -12.26
N LEU A 178 -16.92 -0.33 -11.34
CA LEU A 178 -16.80 -1.77 -11.11
C LEU A 178 -17.26 -2.58 -12.32
N ASP A 179 -18.36 -2.20 -12.97
CA ASP A 179 -18.87 -2.86 -14.17
C ASP A 179 -17.86 -2.78 -15.32
N GLU A 180 -17.08 -1.69 -15.42
CA GLU A 180 -16.00 -1.52 -16.39
C GLU A 180 -14.73 -2.32 -16.04
N LEU A 181 -14.38 -2.40 -14.75
CA LEU A 181 -13.13 -3.02 -14.30
C LEU A 181 -13.24 -4.54 -14.15
N THR A 182 -14.36 -5.03 -13.63
CA THR A 182 -14.51 -6.47 -13.31
C THR A 182 -14.22 -7.39 -14.49
N PRO A 183 -14.72 -7.15 -15.73
CA PRO A 183 -14.42 -8.00 -16.87
C PRO A 183 -12.94 -8.04 -17.28
N LEU A 184 -12.18 -7.02 -16.90
CA LEU A 184 -10.75 -6.90 -17.22
C LEU A 184 -9.85 -7.58 -16.17
N LEU A 185 -10.38 -7.77 -14.96
CA LEU A 185 -9.62 -8.16 -13.76
C LEU A 185 -10.00 -9.55 -13.24
N THR A 186 -11.13 -10.07 -13.72
CA THR A 186 -11.59 -11.45 -13.44
C THR A 186 -11.38 -12.26 -14.73
N PRO A 187 -10.31 -13.07 -14.81
CA PRO A 187 -10.10 -13.98 -15.95
C PRO A 187 -11.08 -15.14 -15.92
#